data_df5cf66b136beefa2aac7a95325522c2
#
_entry.id   df5cf66b136beefa2aac7a95325522c2
#
_cell.length_a   1.000
_cell.length_b   1.000
_cell.length_c   1.000
_cell.angle_alpha   90.00
_cell.angle_beta   90.00
_cell.angle_gamma   90.00
#
_symmetry.space_group_name_H-M   'P 1'
#
loop_
_entity.id
_entity.type
_entity.pdbx_description
1 polymer ?
#
loop_
_entity_poly.entity_id
_entity_poly.type
_entity_poly.pdbx_seq_one_letter_code
_entity_poly.pdbx_strand_id
1 'polypeptide(L)'
;MKKILLLGSGELGKEFAISAKRLGCYVIACDSYDHAPAMQVSDERRVFDMLDDKKLSNTIDEVKPDLIVPEVEAIRTEVLLEKEKKGFNVVPTAKATNLTMNRDRIRDRAVDLGLRTAKFAYAENKEDLLKEAKQI
;
A
#
# COMPACT_ATOMS: atom_id res chain seq x y z
N MET A 1 -17.50 -10.96 12.69
CA MET A 1 -16.14 -11.25 12.14
C MET A 1 -15.75 -10.08 11.22
N LYS A 2 -14.59 -9.48 11.44
CA LYS A 2 -14.13 -8.35 10.62
C LYS A 2 -13.58 -8.86 9.28
N LYS A 3 -13.96 -8.21 8.18
CA LYS A 3 -13.51 -8.52 6.82
C LYS A 3 -12.39 -7.56 6.43
N ILE A 4 -11.24 -8.09 6.10
CA ILE A 4 -10.04 -7.33 5.72
C ILE A 4 -9.74 -7.55 4.25
N LEU A 5 -9.57 -6.47 3.50
CA LEU A 5 -9.02 -6.48 2.15
C LEU A 5 -7.53 -6.10 2.24
N LEU A 6 -6.67 -7.08 2.07
CA LEU A 6 -5.22 -6.91 2.07
C LEU A 6 -4.74 -6.61 0.65
N LEU A 7 -4.19 -5.43 0.44
CA LEU A 7 -3.64 -4.98 -0.86
C LEU A 7 -2.12 -5.13 -0.86
N GLY A 8 -1.64 -6.20 -1.43
CA GLY A 8 -0.29 -6.71 -1.37
C GLY A 8 -0.26 -8.03 -0.62
N SER A 9 0.26 -9.06 -1.25
CA SER A 9 0.22 -10.42 -0.75
C SER A 9 1.61 -11.06 -0.69
N GLY A 10 2.65 -10.25 -0.50
CA GLY A 10 4.03 -10.69 -0.30
C GLY A 10 4.25 -11.40 1.03
N GLU A 11 5.50 -11.56 1.43
CA GLU A 11 5.86 -12.29 2.66
C GLU A 11 5.40 -11.55 3.93
N LEU A 12 5.52 -10.22 3.97
CA LEU A 12 4.97 -9.43 5.09
C LEU A 12 3.45 -9.49 5.13
N GLY A 13 2.80 -9.44 3.96
CA GLY A 13 1.35 -9.64 3.83
C GLY A 13 0.92 -11.00 4.36
N LYS A 14 1.74 -12.07 4.18
CA LYS A 14 1.48 -13.40 4.74
C LYS A 14 1.52 -13.39 6.26
N GLU A 15 2.53 -12.77 6.88
CA GLU A 15 2.62 -12.67 8.33
C GLU A 15 1.46 -11.85 8.91
N PHE A 16 1.07 -10.77 8.23
CA PHE A 16 -0.13 -10.01 8.58
C PHE A 16 -1.38 -10.88 8.51
N ALA A 17 -1.59 -11.62 7.42
CA ALA A 17 -2.75 -12.48 7.23
C ALA A 17 -2.83 -13.56 8.33
N ILE A 18 -1.71 -14.22 8.67
CA ILE A 18 -1.63 -15.19 9.76
C ILE A 18 -2.09 -14.56 11.09
N SER A 19 -1.60 -13.36 11.39
CA SER A 19 -1.94 -12.65 12.62
C SER A 19 -3.42 -12.26 12.64
N ALA A 20 -3.95 -11.73 11.53
CA ALA A 20 -5.36 -11.39 11.39
C ALA A 20 -6.26 -12.62 11.54
N LYS A 21 -5.88 -13.75 10.96
CA LYS A 21 -6.59 -15.05 11.11
C LYS A 21 -6.63 -15.52 12.56
N ARG A 22 -5.53 -15.38 13.30
CA ARG A 22 -5.50 -15.70 14.76
C ARG A 22 -6.47 -14.84 15.56
N LEU A 23 -6.75 -13.61 15.11
CA LEU A 23 -7.75 -12.71 15.72
C LEU A 23 -9.19 -12.95 15.21
N GLY A 24 -9.42 -13.99 14.41
CA GLY A 24 -10.73 -14.33 13.89
C GLY A 24 -11.23 -13.43 12.75
N CYS A 25 -10.33 -12.72 12.05
CA CYS A 25 -10.71 -11.93 10.88
C CYS A 25 -10.88 -12.82 9.64
N TYR A 26 -11.71 -12.34 8.71
CA TYR A 26 -11.82 -12.87 7.35
C TYR A 26 -10.91 -12.07 6.43
N VAL A 27 -9.92 -12.70 5.82
CA VAL A 27 -8.89 -12.02 5.03
C VAL A 27 -9.05 -12.35 3.55
N ILE A 28 -9.13 -11.31 2.72
CA ILE A 28 -9.12 -11.38 1.26
C ILE A 28 -7.79 -10.78 0.80
N ALA A 29 -6.90 -11.63 0.28
CA ALA A 29 -5.57 -11.24 -0.18
C ALA A 29 -5.60 -10.86 -1.66
N CYS A 30 -5.09 -9.68 -2.00
CA CYS A 30 -5.02 -9.16 -3.37
C CYS A 30 -3.57 -8.99 -3.83
N ASP A 31 -3.29 -9.38 -5.07
CA ASP A 31 -2.01 -9.10 -5.72
C ASP A 31 -2.17 -9.13 -7.25
N SER A 32 -1.12 -8.71 -7.96
CA SER A 32 -1.05 -8.74 -9.42
C SER A 32 -0.80 -10.14 -10.00
N TYR A 33 -0.39 -11.11 -9.18
CA TYR A 33 -0.12 -12.49 -9.58
C TYR A 33 -0.78 -13.50 -8.63
N ASP A 34 -1.08 -14.68 -9.16
CA ASP A 34 -1.73 -15.74 -8.40
C ASP A 34 -0.71 -16.48 -7.50
N HIS A 35 -1.24 -17.14 -6.47
CA HIS A 35 -0.45 -17.88 -5.49
C HIS A 35 0.59 -17.05 -4.71
N ALA A 36 0.39 -15.73 -4.63
CA ALA A 36 1.21 -14.89 -3.78
C ALA A 36 1.20 -15.39 -2.31
N PRO A 37 2.29 -15.17 -1.54
CA PRO A 37 2.48 -15.77 -0.21
C PRO A 37 1.29 -15.64 0.74
N ALA A 38 0.68 -14.45 0.86
CA ALA A 38 -0.47 -14.24 1.73
C ALA A 38 -1.74 -14.99 1.28
N MET A 39 -1.88 -15.25 -0.03
CA MET A 39 -3.03 -15.98 -0.57
C MET A 39 -3.09 -17.43 -0.08
N GLN A 40 -1.95 -17.99 0.35
CA GLN A 40 -1.86 -19.36 0.86
C GLN A 40 -2.52 -19.54 2.23
N VAL A 41 -2.71 -18.45 2.97
CA VAL A 41 -3.21 -18.47 4.36
C VAL A 41 -4.47 -17.60 4.57
N SER A 42 -4.95 -16.99 3.51
CA SER A 42 -6.15 -16.15 3.49
C SER A 42 -7.41 -16.95 3.17
N ASP A 43 -8.58 -16.39 3.47
CA ASP A 43 -9.88 -17.04 3.17
C ASP A 43 -10.24 -16.94 1.70
N GLU A 44 -9.93 -15.80 1.07
CA GLU A 44 -10.12 -15.56 -0.36
C GLU A 44 -8.90 -14.88 -0.97
N ARG A 45 -8.81 -14.97 -2.29
CA ARG A 45 -7.82 -14.27 -3.09
C ARG A 45 -8.46 -13.53 -4.26
N ARG A 46 -7.84 -12.40 -4.65
CA ARG A 46 -8.18 -11.64 -5.85
C ARG A 46 -6.90 -11.31 -6.60
N VAL A 47 -6.86 -11.64 -7.89
CA VAL A 47 -5.70 -11.38 -8.75
C VAL A 47 -6.06 -10.29 -9.75
N PHE A 48 -5.44 -9.12 -9.60
CA PHE A 48 -5.63 -7.99 -10.51
C PHE A 48 -4.51 -6.97 -10.33
N ASP A 49 -4.30 -6.14 -11.34
CA ASP A 49 -3.40 -4.99 -11.24
C ASP A 49 -4.01 -3.91 -10.34
N MET A 50 -3.42 -3.71 -9.16
CA MET A 50 -3.86 -2.70 -8.18
C MET A 50 -3.52 -1.26 -8.57
N LEU A 51 -2.76 -1.06 -9.66
CA LEU A 51 -2.56 0.24 -10.30
C LEU A 51 -3.71 0.61 -11.26
N ASP A 52 -4.54 -0.37 -11.65
CA ASP A 52 -5.77 -0.14 -12.39
C ASP A 52 -6.86 0.41 -11.45
N ASP A 53 -7.19 1.68 -11.62
CA ASP A 53 -8.14 2.41 -10.78
C ASP A 53 -9.53 1.78 -10.75
N LYS A 54 -10.01 1.31 -11.90
CA LYS A 54 -11.33 0.70 -12.04
C LYS A 54 -11.40 -0.67 -11.35
N LYS A 55 -10.39 -1.52 -11.58
CA LYS A 55 -10.34 -2.84 -10.95
C LYS A 55 -10.24 -2.72 -9.44
N LEU A 56 -9.38 -1.85 -8.93
CA LEU A 56 -9.25 -1.62 -7.50
C LEU A 56 -10.54 -1.07 -6.90
N SER A 57 -11.14 -0.05 -7.53
CA SER A 57 -12.39 0.54 -7.06
C SER A 57 -13.53 -0.49 -7.03
N ASN A 58 -13.70 -1.27 -8.10
CA ASN A 58 -14.75 -2.28 -8.19
C ASN A 58 -14.55 -3.39 -7.16
N THR A 59 -13.31 -3.87 -6.97
CA THR A 59 -13.01 -4.88 -5.96
C THR A 59 -13.40 -4.42 -4.55
N ILE A 60 -13.07 -3.17 -4.20
CA ILE A 60 -13.46 -2.60 -2.90
C ILE A 60 -14.99 -2.53 -2.75
N ASP A 61 -15.69 -2.09 -3.80
CA ASP A 61 -17.16 -1.96 -3.78
C ASP A 61 -17.88 -3.31 -3.71
N GLU A 62 -17.35 -4.33 -4.37
CA GLU A 62 -17.88 -5.70 -4.33
C GLU A 62 -17.66 -6.35 -2.95
N VAL A 63 -16.44 -6.27 -2.44
CA VAL A 63 -16.02 -6.91 -1.19
C VAL A 63 -16.67 -6.23 0.02
N LYS A 64 -16.82 -4.92 -0.01
CA LYS A 64 -17.29 -4.09 1.12
C LYS A 64 -16.56 -4.46 2.42
N PRO A 65 -15.23 -4.30 2.47
CA PRO A 65 -14.45 -4.70 3.64
C PRO A 65 -14.69 -3.76 4.82
N ASP A 66 -14.52 -4.27 6.04
CA ASP A 66 -14.46 -3.43 7.24
C ASP A 66 -13.14 -2.65 7.33
N LEU A 67 -12.07 -3.23 6.78
CA LEU A 67 -10.73 -2.63 6.75
C LEU A 67 -10.08 -2.86 5.40
N ILE A 68 -9.42 -1.84 4.86
CA ILE A 68 -8.53 -1.93 3.70
C ILE A 68 -7.11 -1.73 4.22
N VAL A 69 -6.24 -2.69 3.95
CA VAL A 69 -4.86 -2.68 4.43
C VAL A 69 -3.91 -2.68 3.23
N PRO A 70 -3.38 -1.51 2.83
CA PRO A 70 -2.34 -1.41 1.82
C PRO A 70 -1.00 -1.87 2.41
N GLU A 71 -0.31 -2.78 1.70
CA GLU A 71 0.97 -3.35 2.15
C GLU A 71 2.09 -3.12 1.12
N VAL A 72 1.78 -3.06 -0.16
CA VAL A 72 2.73 -2.91 -1.25
C VAL A 72 2.66 -1.51 -1.88
N GLU A 73 3.75 -1.06 -2.51
CA GLU A 73 3.81 0.26 -3.15
C GLU A 73 3.04 0.35 -4.49
N ALA A 74 2.77 -0.77 -5.14
CA ALA A 74 2.08 -0.82 -6.44
C ALA A 74 0.56 -0.76 -6.30
N ILE A 75 0.06 0.34 -5.72
CA ILE A 75 -1.39 0.58 -5.49
C ILE A 75 -1.75 1.98 -5.97
N ARG A 76 -2.90 2.10 -6.62
CA ARG A 76 -3.49 3.39 -6.98
C ARG A 76 -4.07 4.08 -5.73
N THR A 77 -3.24 4.81 -5.01
CA THR A 77 -3.59 5.42 -3.72
C THR A 77 -4.67 6.50 -3.81
N GLU A 78 -4.86 7.10 -4.98
CA GLU A 78 -5.95 8.04 -5.26
C GLU A 78 -7.32 7.38 -5.06
N VAL A 79 -7.46 6.11 -5.46
CA VAL A 79 -8.69 5.33 -5.22
C VAL A 79 -8.93 5.16 -3.72
N LEU A 80 -7.88 4.89 -2.95
CA LEU A 80 -8.00 4.76 -1.49
C LEU A 80 -8.46 6.06 -0.84
N LEU A 81 -7.94 7.23 -1.30
CA LEU A 81 -8.37 8.54 -0.83
C LEU A 81 -9.87 8.79 -1.10
N GLU A 82 -10.35 8.37 -2.29
CA GLU A 82 -11.78 8.48 -2.63
C GLU A 82 -12.64 7.54 -1.78
N LYS A 83 -12.17 6.31 -1.54
CA LYS A 83 -12.88 5.33 -0.71
C LYS A 83 -12.97 5.76 0.75
N GLU A 84 -11.92 6.34 1.32
CA GLU A 84 -11.99 6.94 2.66
C GLU A 84 -13.07 8.03 2.75
N LYS A 85 -13.15 8.93 1.77
CA LYS A 85 -14.21 9.96 1.71
C LYS A 85 -15.62 9.36 1.63
N LYS A 86 -15.76 8.15 1.10
CA LYS A 86 -17.02 7.38 1.04
C LYS A 86 -17.29 6.54 2.29
N GLY A 87 -16.44 6.64 3.31
CA GLY A 87 -16.61 5.97 4.60
C GLY A 87 -15.93 4.61 4.74
N PHE A 88 -15.14 4.16 3.77
CA PHE A 88 -14.30 2.98 3.94
C PHE A 88 -13.14 3.27 4.90
N ASN A 89 -12.78 2.29 5.69
CA ASN A 89 -11.69 2.41 6.66
C ASN A 89 -10.39 1.88 6.06
N VAL A 90 -9.43 2.77 5.76
CA VAL A 90 -8.10 2.45 5.23
C VAL A 90 -7.07 2.57 6.34
N VAL A 91 -6.28 1.54 6.58
CA VAL A 91 -5.30 1.48 7.67
C VAL A 91 -3.95 0.96 7.15
N PRO A 92 -2.90 1.79 7.20
CA PRO A 92 -2.87 3.21 7.60
C PRO A 92 -3.72 4.08 6.68
N THR A 93 -4.02 5.32 7.09
CA THR A 93 -4.89 6.20 6.28
C THR A 93 -4.41 6.33 4.85
N ALA A 94 -5.32 6.52 3.90
CA ALA A 94 -4.95 6.64 2.48
C ALA A 94 -3.97 7.80 2.24
N LYS A 95 -4.05 8.88 3.02
CA LYS A 95 -3.08 9.98 2.98
C LYS A 95 -1.68 9.53 3.43
N ALA A 96 -1.58 8.79 4.53
CA ALA A 96 -0.31 8.26 5.01
C ALA A 96 0.27 7.27 4.01
N THR A 97 -0.54 6.37 3.48
CA THR A 97 -0.18 5.41 2.44
C THR A 97 0.38 6.11 1.20
N ASN A 98 -0.34 7.11 0.67
CA ASN A 98 0.11 7.89 -0.49
C ASN A 98 1.46 8.58 -0.24
N LEU A 99 1.65 9.14 0.97
CA LEU A 99 2.89 9.80 1.33
C LEU A 99 4.07 8.82 1.41
N THR A 100 3.88 7.69 2.09
CA THR A 100 4.96 6.73 2.35
C THR A 100 5.36 5.89 1.13
N MET A 101 4.45 5.70 0.19
CA MET A 101 4.73 5.02 -1.08
C MET A 101 5.57 5.86 -2.04
N ASN A 102 5.65 7.17 -1.84
CA ASN A 102 6.44 8.09 -2.65
C ASN A 102 7.68 8.52 -1.87
N ARG A 103 8.84 7.97 -2.23
CA ARG A 103 10.11 8.21 -1.53
C ARG A 103 10.53 9.69 -1.50
N ASP A 104 10.27 10.43 -2.56
CA ASP A 104 10.45 11.86 -2.65
C ASP A 104 9.55 12.61 -1.64
N ARG A 105 8.27 12.36 -1.68
CA ARG A 105 7.29 13.03 -0.82
C ARG A 105 7.54 12.81 0.68
N ILE A 106 7.93 11.60 1.08
CA ILE A 106 8.23 11.33 2.50
C ILE A 106 9.51 12.03 2.93
N ARG A 107 10.51 12.15 2.05
CA ARG A 107 11.75 12.90 2.33
C ARG A 107 11.47 14.39 2.50
N ASP A 108 10.76 14.98 1.55
CA ASP A 108 10.37 16.39 1.62
C ASP A 108 9.54 16.66 2.87
N ARG A 109 8.60 15.78 3.19
CA ARG A 109 7.78 15.92 4.40
C ARG A 109 8.61 15.84 5.70
N ALA A 110 9.64 15.01 5.74
CA ALA A 110 10.54 14.94 6.89
C ALA A 110 11.30 16.26 7.07
N VAL A 111 11.77 16.86 5.98
CA VAL A 111 12.43 18.18 6.01
C VAL A 111 11.47 19.27 6.48
N ASP A 112 10.26 19.35 5.92
CA ASP A 112 9.23 20.31 6.29
C ASP A 112 8.88 20.28 7.79
N LEU A 113 8.94 19.08 8.37
CA LEU A 113 8.65 18.86 9.79
C LEU A 113 9.90 19.02 10.70
N GLY A 114 11.05 19.35 10.12
CA GLY A 114 12.31 19.46 10.87
C GLY A 114 12.81 18.13 11.45
N LEU A 115 12.36 17.00 10.89
CA LEU A 115 12.78 15.68 11.32
C LEU A 115 14.17 15.33 10.75
N ARG A 116 14.97 14.62 11.56
CA ARG A 116 16.24 14.09 11.07
C ARG A 116 15.99 13.03 10.00
N THR A 117 16.62 13.20 8.84
CA THR A 117 16.61 12.24 7.75
C THR A 117 18.02 12.14 7.15
N ALA A 118 18.28 11.09 6.38
CA ALA A 118 19.51 10.99 5.59
C ALA A 118 19.60 12.16 4.62
N LYS A 119 20.81 12.56 4.25
CA LYS A 119 20.99 13.49 3.13
C LYS A 119 20.43 12.84 1.87
N PHE A 120 19.77 13.62 1.06
CA PHE A 120 19.19 13.14 -0.20
C PHE A 120 19.21 14.23 -1.25
N ALA A 121 19.15 13.81 -2.50
CA ALA A 121 18.96 14.67 -3.64
C ALA A 121 18.15 13.93 -4.70
N TYR A 122 17.56 14.68 -5.62
CA TYR A 122 16.78 14.14 -6.73
C TYR A 122 17.58 14.25 -8.02
N ALA A 123 17.49 13.23 -8.87
CA ALA A 123 18.15 13.20 -10.16
C ALA A 123 17.18 12.67 -11.22
N GLU A 124 17.01 13.40 -12.31
CA GLU A 124 16.13 13.00 -13.42
C GLU A 124 16.92 12.31 -14.56
N ASN A 125 18.23 12.44 -14.55
CA ASN A 125 19.11 11.86 -15.55
C ASN A 125 20.47 11.49 -14.96
N LYS A 126 21.33 10.86 -15.78
CA LYS A 126 22.65 10.38 -15.34
C LYS A 126 23.58 11.52 -14.91
N GLU A 127 23.51 12.67 -15.55
CA GLU A 127 24.39 13.81 -15.24
C GLU A 127 24.04 14.39 -13.87
N ASP A 128 22.75 14.56 -13.60
CA ASP A 128 22.26 15.00 -12.30
C ASP A 128 22.66 14.00 -11.22
N LEU A 129 22.48 12.70 -11.46
CA LEU A 129 22.87 11.66 -10.51
C LEU A 129 24.35 11.75 -10.15
N LEU A 130 25.23 11.90 -11.14
CA LEU A 130 26.66 12.01 -10.91
C LEU A 130 27.07 13.30 -10.20
N LYS A 131 26.33 14.39 -10.42
CA LYS A 131 26.55 15.68 -9.75
C LYS A 131 26.10 15.60 -8.29
N GLU A 132 24.87 15.16 -8.06
CA GLU A 132 24.28 15.14 -6.72
C GLU A 132 24.94 14.09 -5.81
N ALA A 133 25.36 12.95 -6.35
CA ALA A 133 26.08 11.91 -5.60
C ALA A 133 27.43 12.38 -5.03
N LYS A 134 28.01 13.48 -5.57
CA LYS A 134 29.24 14.07 -5.02
C LYS A 134 28.98 15.02 -3.84
N GLN A 135 27.71 15.42 -3.63
CA GLN A 135 27.32 16.40 -2.61
C GLN A 135 26.69 15.74 -1.38
N ILE A 136 26.27 14.50 -1.50
CA ILE A 136 25.70 13.70 -0.41
C ILE A 136 26.78 12.93 0.34
#